data_d812fa6488de9fe10b3f0e968480699f
#
_entry.id   d812fa6488de9fe10b3f0e968480699f
#
_cell.length_a   1.000
_cell.length_b   1.000
_cell.length_c   1.000
_cell.angle_alpha   90.00
_cell.angle_beta   90.00
_cell.angle_gamma   90.00
#
_symmetry.space_group_name_H-M   'P 1'
#
loop_
_entity.id
_entity.type
_entity.pdbx_description
1 polymer ?
#
loop_
_entity_poly.entity_id
_entity_poly.type
_entity_poly.pdbx_seq_one_letter_code
_entity_poly.pdbx_strand_id
1 'polypeptide(L)'
;YLEFASDVYETSHLYFVNKKKLLEYLPKALTAAHEKYALRGEQYLYFQSSYKEYQVSQNDVLYLEHIARQTCIHTATHVYSANEKLQDLLNRMGSQFCSCHKSFAVNLYQVRTLHHTYITLRNGVSVPVSRSRYPHVRDVFARLTMHNGKENFYG
;
A
#
# COMPACT_ATOMS: atom_id res chain seq x y z
N TYR A 1 -25.19 27.71 -7.23
CA TYR A 1 -25.19 26.31 -6.76
C TYR A 1 -24.61 25.29 -7.78
N LEU A 2 -24.51 25.68 -9.06
CA LEU A 2 -23.89 24.86 -10.11
C LEU A 2 -22.36 25.05 -10.17
N GLU A 3 -21.82 26.14 -9.63
CA GLU A 3 -20.37 26.43 -9.62
C GLU A 3 -19.57 25.50 -8.71
N PHE A 4 -20.20 24.93 -7.67
CA PHE A 4 -19.53 23.97 -6.77
C PHE A 4 -19.53 22.52 -7.31
N ALA A 5 -20.22 22.24 -8.39
CA ALA A 5 -20.27 20.88 -8.94
C ALA A 5 -19.00 20.54 -9.75
N SER A 6 -18.31 21.53 -10.30
CA SER A 6 -17.09 21.31 -11.09
C SER A 6 -15.89 20.91 -10.23
N ASP A 7 -15.78 21.46 -9.01
CA ASP A 7 -14.64 21.16 -8.12
C ASP A 7 -14.66 19.74 -7.56
N VAL A 8 -15.83 19.09 -7.57
CA VAL A 8 -16.01 17.72 -7.09
C VAL A 8 -15.43 16.69 -8.08
N TYR A 9 -15.30 17.05 -9.36
CA TYR A 9 -14.79 16.14 -10.39
C TYR A 9 -13.27 16.00 -10.38
N GLU A 10 -12.53 16.90 -9.75
CA GLU A 10 -11.09 16.83 -9.65
C GLU A 10 -10.60 15.96 -8.48
N THR A 11 -11.50 15.59 -7.57
CA THR A 11 -11.18 14.76 -6.40
C THR A 11 -11.77 13.35 -6.53
N SER A 12 -11.02 12.37 -6.12
CA SER A 12 -11.46 10.97 -6.04
C SER A 12 -12.58 10.84 -4.99
N HIS A 13 -13.84 11.01 -5.39
CA HIS A 13 -14.99 10.88 -4.52
C HIS A 13 -15.69 9.52 -4.68
N LEU A 14 -16.20 8.99 -3.59
CA LEU A 14 -16.90 7.71 -3.55
C LEU A 14 -18.35 7.81 -4.01
N TYR A 15 -18.98 8.93 -3.73
CA TYR A 15 -20.40 9.14 -4.02
C TYR A 15 -20.76 10.62 -4.02
N PHE A 16 -21.54 11.05 -5.01
CA PHE A 16 -22.12 12.40 -5.06
C PHE A 16 -23.51 12.38 -4.44
N VAL A 17 -23.67 13.03 -3.27
CA VAL A 17 -24.93 13.07 -2.54
C VAL A 17 -25.61 14.41 -2.71
N ASN A 18 -26.79 14.43 -3.36
CA ASN A 18 -27.60 15.63 -3.44
C ASN A 18 -28.23 15.94 -2.08
N LYS A 19 -28.09 17.20 -1.60
CA LYS A 19 -28.61 17.66 -0.30
C LYS A 19 -30.09 17.38 -0.09
N LYS A 20 -30.91 17.43 -1.15
CA LYS A 20 -32.36 17.17 -1.08
C LYS A 20 -32.74 15.72 -0.80
N LYS A 21 -31.81 14.76 -1.09
CA LYS A 21 -32.02 13.33 -0.91
C LYS A 21 -30.99 12.70 0.03
N LEU A 22 -30.40 13.50 0.91
CA LEU A 22 -29.29 13.08 1.79
C LEU A 22 -29.63 11.84 2.61
N LEU A 23 -30.84 11.79 3.19
CA LEU A 23 -31.28 10.67 4.04
C LEU A 23 -31.45 9.35 3.26
N GLU A 24 -31.76 9.44 1.97
CA GLU A 24 -31.90 8.27 1.10
C GLU A 24 -30.54 7.73 0.60
N TYR A 25 -29.63 8.64 0.25
CA TYR A 25 -28.35 8.28 -0.37
C TYR A 25 -27.21 8.10 0.63
N LEU A 26 -27.30 8.69 1.83
CA LEU A 26 -26.25 8.57 2.85
C LEU A 26 -25.97 7.13 3.25
N PRO A 27 -26.96 6.27 3.54
CA PRO A 27 -26.71 4.86 3.84
C PRO A 27 -26.01 4.12 2.70
N LYS A 28 -26.43 4.38 1.45
CA LYS A 28 -25.81 3.77 0.25
C LYS A 28 -24.36 4.22 0.06
N ALA A 29 -24.10 5.51 0.26
CA ALA A 29 -22.75 6.07 0.19
C ALA A 29 -21.84 5.52 1.30
N LEU A 30 -22.36 5.35 2.52
CA LEU A 30 -21.63 4.73 3.63
C LEU A 30 -21.37 3.24 3.40
N THR A 31 -22.32 2.51 2.83
CA THR A 31 -22.12 1.09 2.47
C THR A 31 -21.06 0.95 1.40
N ALA A 32 -21.13 1.74 0.34
CA ALA A 32 -20.12 1.74 -0.73
C ALA A 32 -18.73 2.15 -0.23
N ALA A 33 -18.66 3.13 0.68
CA ALA A 33 -17.43 3.48 1.37
C ALA A 33 -16.92 2.32 2.22
N HIS A 34 -17.77 1.72 3.03
CA HIS A 34 -17.41 0.59 3.88
C HIS A 34 -16.91 -0.61 3.06
N GLU A 35 -17.59 -0.98 1.97
CA GLU A 35 -17.15 -2.04 1.07
C GLU A 35 -15.80 -1.72 0.42
N LYS A 36 -15.60 -0.49 -0.05
CA LYS A 36 -14.33 -0.06 -0.64
C LYS A 36 -13.18 -0.06 0.37
N TYR A 37 -13.43 0.31 1.62
CA TYR A 37 -12.43 0.29 2.69
C TYR A 37 -12.29 -1.07 3.37
N ALA A 38 -13.36 -1.86 3.45
CA ALA A 38 -13.31 -3.24 3.97
C ALA A 38 -12.61 -4.20 3.02
N LEU A 39 -12.69 -3.99 1.70
CA LEU A 39 -11.90 -4.71 0.70
C LEU A 39 -10.40 -4.36 0.77
N ARG A 40 -10.05 -3.20 1.33
CA ARG A 40 -8.71 -2.82 1.77
C ARG A 40 -8.51 -3.10 3.26
N GLY A 41 -9.13 -4.16 3.82
CA GLY A 41 -9.09 -4.47 5.25
C GLY A 41 -7.75 -4.03 5.84
N GLU A 42 -7.76 -3.09 6.78
CA GLU A 42 -6.54 -2.63 7.44
C GLU A 42 -5.83 -3.83 8.03
N GLN A 43 -4.81 -4.30 7.33
CA GLN A 43 -3.97 -5.37 7.81
C GLN A 43 -2.86 -4.74 8.65
N TYR A 44 -2.70 -5.24 9.84
CA TYR A 44 -1.65 -4.78 10.75
C TYR A 44 -0.50 -5.80 10.78
N LEU A 45 0.71 -5.28 10.84
CA LEU A 45 1.91 -6.05 11.12
C LEU A 45 2.22 -5.93 12.61
N TYR A 46 2.25 -7.07 13.30
CA TYR A 46 2.64 -7.17 14.71
C TYR A 46 4.07 -7.69 14.79
N PHE A 47 4.92 -7.04 15.58
CA PHE A 47 6.31 -7.44 15.79
C PHE A 47 6.83 -6.92 17.12
N GLN A 48 7.91 -7.56 17.60
CA GLN A 48 8.60 -7.15 18.81
C GLN A 48 9.89 -6.39 18.48
N SER A 49 10.12 -5.29 19.18
CA SER A 49 11.33 -4.48 19.11
C SER A 49 11.74 -4.04 20.53
N SER A 50 12.97 -4.34 20.93
CA SER A 50 13.52 -3.89 22.25
C SER A 50 12.59 -4.18 23.43
N TYR A 51 12.05 -5.41 23.50
CA TYR A 51 11.10 -5.87 24.54
C TYR A 51 9.73 -5.15 24.54
N LYS A 52 9.42 -4.41 23.49
CA LYS A 52 8.12 -3.77 23.28
C LYS A 52 7.41 -4.39 22.08
N GLU A 53 6.12 -4.54 22.18
CA GLU A 53 5.27 -4.99 21.09
C GLU A 53 4.76 -3.78 20.30
N TYR A 54 4.82 -3.88 18.99
CA TYR A 54 4.38 -2.86 18.05
C TYR A 54 3.32 -3.41 17.11
N GLN A 55 2.40 -2.53 16.75
CA GLN A 55 1.41 -2.74 15.71
C GLN A 55 1.51 -1.59 14.73
N VAL A 56 1.75 -1.92 13.45
CA VAL A 56 1.87 -0.92 12.37
C VAL A 56 0.92 -1.31 11.25
N SER A 57 0.16 -0.34 10.74
CA SER A 57 -0.66 -0.57 9.55
C SER A 57 0.23 -0.93 8.37
N GLN A 58 -0.08 -2.02 7.67
CA GLN A 58 0.69 -2.42 6.48
C GLN A 58 0.62 -1.38 5.37
N ASN A 59 -0.42 -0.54 5.33
CA ASN A 59 -0.54 0.55 4.37
C ASN A 59 0.51 1.65 4.58
N ASP A 60 0.98 1.82 5.83
CA ASP A 60 2.01 2.81 6.18
C ASP A 60 3.42 2.31 5.90
N VAL A 61 3.61 0.98 5.74
CA VAL A 61 4.92 0.40 5.46
C VAL A 61 5.30 0.64 4.00
N LEU A 62 6.45 1.27 3.81
CA LEU A 62 7.02 1.57 2.50
C LEU A 62 7.86 0.41 1.97
N TYR A 63 8.79 -0.06 2.78
CA TYR A 63 9.66 -1.19 2.48
C TYR A 63 10.25 -1.78 3.74
N LEU A 64 10.80 -2.97 3.61
CA LEU A 64 11.55 -3.68 4.65
C LEU A 64 13.01 -3.82 4.21
N GLU A 65 13.92 -3.68 5.15
CA GLU A 65 15.34 -3.83 4.92
C GLU A 65 15.97 -4.73 6.00
N HIS A 66 16.61 -5.82 5.60
CA HIS A 66 17.31 -6.72 6.52
C HIS A 66 18.78 -6.31 6.64
N ILE A 67 19.16 -5.84 7.82
CA ILE A 67 20.52 -5.39 8.15
C ILE A 67 21.04 -6.22 9.34
N ALA A 68 22.20 -6.84 9.17
CA ALA A 68 22.81 -7.69 10.19
C ALA A 68 21.88 -8.83 10.62
N ARG A 69 21.21 -8.72 11.76
CA ARG A 69 20.30 -9.73 12.32
C ARG A 69 18.89 -9.21 12.54
N GLN A 70 18.61 -8.00 12.11
CA GLN A 70 17.35 -7.31 12.33
C GLN A 70 16.72 -6.93 11.00
N THR A 71 15.41 -6.83 10.99
CA THR A 71 14.67 -6.27 9.85
C THR A 71 14.12 -4.92 10.23
N CYS A 72 14.54 -3.88 9.51
CA CYS A 72 14.04 -2.54 9.63
C CYS A 72 12.74 -2.41 8.82
N ILE A 73 11.70 -1.91 9.46
CA ILE A 73 10.38 -1.63 8.89
C ILE A 73 10.30 -0.13 8.67
N HIS A 74 10.40 0.30 7.42
CA HIS A 74 10.39 1.71 7.04
C HIS A 74 8.97 2.19 6.75
N THR A 75 8.51 3.18 7.48
CA THR A 75 7.26 3.92 7.22
C THR A 75 7.57 5.34 6.78
N ALA A 76 6.55 6.12 6.44
CA ALA A 76 6.73 7.52 6.06
C ALA A 76 7.31 8.39 7.20
N THR A 77 7.06 8.01 8.46
CA THR A 77 7.38 8.83 9.64
C THR A 77 8.38 8.19 10.59
N HIS A 78 8.48 6.86 10.60
CA HIS A 78 9.31 6.12 11.56
C HIS A 78 10.02 4.93 10.90
N VAL A 79 11.11 4.50 11.54
CA VAL A 79 11.78 3.24 11.23
C VAL A 79 11.76 2.39 12.49
N TYR A 80 11.18 1.21 12.39
CA TYR A 80 11.16 0.22 13.46
C TYR A 80 12.17 -0.88 13.18
N SER A 81 12.71 -1.50 14.21
CA SER A 81 13.67 -2.60 14.09
C SER A 81 13.12 -3.85 14.75
N ALA A 82 12.83 -4.88 13.98
CA ALA A 82 12.36 -6.17 14.49
C ALA A 82 13.50 -7.20 14.51
N ASN A 83 13.57 -8.00 15.59
CA ASN A 83 14.55 -9.10 15.70
C ASN A 83 14.07 -10.35 14.96
N GLU A 84 13.56 -10.18 13.76
CA GLU A 84 12.98 -11.23 12.92
C GLU A 84 13.63 -11.24 11.54
N LYS A 85 13.59 -12.38 10.86
CA LYS A 85 14.03 -12.46 9.47
C LYS A 85 13.04 -11.79 8.54
N LEU A 86 13.53 -11.22 7.45
CA LEU A 86 12.71 -10.59 6.42
C LEU A 86 11.59 -11.50 5.91
N GLN A 87 11.88 -12.78 5.70
CA GLN A 87 10.90 -13.75 5.19
C GLN A 87 9.80 -14.04 6.19
N ASP A 88 10.10 -14.08 7.50
CA ASP A 88 9.11 -14.35 8.54
C ASP A 88 8.10 -13.17 8.65
N LEU A 89 8.58 -11.93 8.51
CA LEU A 89 7.71 -10.75 8.42
C LEU A 89 6.86 -10.79 7.15
N LEU A 90 7.46 -11.07 5.99
CA LEU A 90 6.74 -11.15 4.72
C LEU A 90 5.62 -12.18 4.70
N ASN A 91 5.80 -13.33 5.36
CA ASN A 91 4.79 -14.38 5.44
C ASN A 91 3.51 -13.94 6.17
N ARG A 92 3.57 -12.85 6.95
CA ARG A 92 2.45 -12.25 7.67
C ARG A 92 1.89 -10.99 7.00
N MET A 93 2.47 -10.61 5.87
CA MET A 93 2.09 -9.40 5.14
C MET A 93 1.24 -9.72 3.91
N GLY A 94 0.50 -8.74 3.45
CA GLY A 94 -0.38 -8.88 2.29
C GLY A 94 0.38 -9.04 0.97
N SER A 95 -0.35 -9.43 -0.07
CA SER A 95 0.20 -9.72 -1.41
C SER A 95 0.80 -8.49 -2.12
N GLN A 96 0.58 -7.29 -1.58
CA GLN A 96 1.21 -6.06 -2.06
C GLN A 96 2.71 -5.98 -1.71
N PHE A 97 3.20 -6.81 -0.80
CA PHE A 97 4.61 -6.87 -0.45
C PHE A 97 5.35 -7.90 -1.28
N CYS A 98 6.46 -7.48 -1.87
CA CYS A 98 7.26 -8.33 -2.73
C CYS A 98 8.74 -8.25 -2.36
N SER A 99 9.38 -9.42 -2.21
CA SER A 99 10.82 -9.48 -2.00
C SER A 99 11.55 -9.16 -3.31
N CYS A 100 12.19 -8.00 -3.35
CA CYS A 100 12.90 -7.50 -4.54
C CYS A 100 14.42 -7.72 -4.49
N HIS A 101 14.97 -8.00 -3.32
CA HIS A 101 16.38 -8.30 -3.09
C HIS A 101 16.53 -9.28 -1.92
N LYS A 102 17.69 -9.92 -1.76
CA LYS A 102 17.95 -10.82 -0.61
C LYS A 102 17.72 -10.15 0.75
N SER A 103 17.91 -8.83 0.81
CA SER A 103 17.76 -8.01 2.03
C SER A 103 16.65 -6.98 1.96
N PHE A 104 15.87 -6.93 0.89
CA PHE A 104 14.82 -5.93 0.73
C PHE A 104 13.50 -6.52 0.25
N ALA A 105 12.42 -6.00 0.80
CA ALA A 105 11.06 -6.20 0.31
C ALA A 105 10.33 -4.86 0.24
N VAL A 106 9.49 -4.68 -0.74
CA VAL A 106 8.85 -3.41 -1.05
C VAL A 106 7.34 -3.54 -1.05
N ASN A 107 6.65 -2.50 -0.59
CA ASN A 107 5.22 -2.33 -0.80
C ASN A 107 4.97 -1.81 -2.22
N LEU A 108 4.41 -2.63 -3.07
CA LEU A 108 4.19 -2.32 -4.49
C LEU A 108 3.19 -1.19 -4.71
N TYR A 109 2.29 -0.91 -3.76
CA TYR A 109 1.41 0.28 -3.83
C TYR A 109 2.16 1.60 -3.66
N GLN A 110 3.36 1.56 -3.07
CA GLN A 110 4.21 2.72 -2.87
C GLN A 110 5.21 2.94 -4.01
N VAL A 111 5.22 2.07 -5.01
CA VAL A 111 6.13 2.16 -6.15
C VAL A 111 5.70 3.30 -7.07
N ARG A 112 6.65 4.16 -7.42
CA ARG A 112 6.52 5.19 -8.45
C ARG A 112 7.04 4.68 -9.80
N THR A 113 8.25 4.14 -9.81
CA THR A 113 8.89 3.57 -11.02
C THR A 113 9.64 2.29 -10.70
N LEU A 114 9.54 1.32 -11.60
CA LEU A 114 10.29 0.06 -11.55
C LEU A 114 11.37 0.04 -12.63
N HIS A 115 12.63 -0.09 -12.21
CA HIS A 115 13.80 -0.26 -13.06
C HIS A 115 14.37 -1.67 -12.88
N HIS A 116 15.24 -2.11 -13.80
CA HIS A 116 15.84 -3.45 -13.75
C HIS A 116 16.69 -3.72 -12.49
N THR A 117 17.27 -2.67 -11.91
CA THR A 117 18.21 -2.78 -10.78
C THR A 117 17.74 -2.08 -9.53
N TYR A 118 16.70 -1.28 -9.60
CA TYR A 118 16.13 -0.55 -8.45
C TYR A 118 14.66 -0.19 -8.66
N ILE A 119 14.00 0.11 -7.57
CA ILE A 119 12.63 0.64 -7.51
C ILE A 119 12.70 2.02 -6.88
N THR A 120 12.03 3.01 -7.47
CA THR A 120 11.83 4.31 -6.84
C THR A 120 10.45 4.35 -6.22
N LEU A 121 10.38 4.64 -4.94
CA LEU A 121 9.13 4.82 -4.21
C LEU A 121 8.57 6.23 -4.41
N ARG A 122 7.30 6.45 -4.06
CA ARG A 122 6.62 7.74 -4.21
C ARG A 122 7.26 8.85 -3.38
N ASN A 123 7.89 8.52 -2.26
CA ASN A 123 8.66 9.46 -1.42
C ASN A 123 10.08 9.74 -1.93
N GLY A 124 10.48 9.18 -3.08
CA GLY A 124 11.80 9.39 -3.70
C GLY A 124 12.89 8.40 -3.24
N VAL A 125 12.62 7.54 -2.27
CA VAL A 125 13.58 6.50 -1.83
C VAL A 125 13.77 5.46 -2.93
N SER A 126 15.02 5.04 -3.15
CA SER A 126 15.36 3.95 -4.08
C SER A 126 15.69 2.68 -3.32
N VAL A 127 15.06 1.57 -3.72
CA VAL A 127 15.26 0.23 -3.15
C VAL A 127 15.88 -0.67 -4.21
N PRO A 128 16.95 -1.42 -3.91
CA PRO A 128 17.62 -2.27 -4.90
C PRO A 128 16.77 -3.46 -5.32
N VAL A 129 16.89 -3.86 -6.57
CA VAL A 129 16.28 -5.07 -7.13
C VAL A 129 17.38 -5.99 -7.66
N SER A 130 17.37 -7.27 -7.25
CA SER A 130 18.27 -8.24 -7.82
C SER A 130 17.79 -8.71 -9.20
N ARG A 131 18.73 -9.01 -10.09
CA ARG A 131 18.42 -9.48 -11.46
C ARG A 131 17.51 -10.72 -11.46
N SER A 132 17.74 -11.63 -10.55
CA SER A 132 16.96 -12.88 -10.44
C SER A 132 15.53 -12.65 -9.97
N ARG A 133 15.26 -11.58 -9.21
CA ARG A 133 13.94 -11.28 -8.67
C ARG A 133 13.15 -10.30 -9.53
N TYR A 134 13.81 -9.56 -10.40
CA TYR A 134 13.16 -8.56 -11.25
C TYR A 134 11.94 -9.10 -12.04
N PRO A 135 12.01 -10.29 -12.71
CA PRO A 135 10.87 -10.81 -13.44
C PRO A 135 9.65 -11.01 -12.54
N HIS A 136 9.85 -11.58 -11.35
CA HIS A 136 8.77 -11.79 -10.37
C HIS A 136 8.17 -10.48 -9.88
N VAL A 137 9.02 -9.50 -9.50
CA VAL A 137 8.57 -8.18 -9.05
C VAL A 137 7.75 -7.49 -10.13
N ARG A 138 8.22 -7.52 -11.38
CA ARG A 138 7.53 -6.94 -12.54
C ARG A 138 6.15 -7.58 -12.74
N ASP A 139 6.05 -8.89 -12.65
CA ASP A 139 4.81 -9.62 -12.88
C ASP A 139 3.78 -9.35 -11.77
N VAL A 140 4.22 -9.28 -10.50
CA VAL A 140 3.35 -8.92 -9.38
C VAL A 140 2.90 -7.46 -9.50
N PHE A 141 3.82 -6.55 -9.82
CA PHE A 141 3.51 -5.13 -10.01
C PHE A 141 2.50 -4.91 -11.14
N ALA A 142 2.68 -5.58 -12.28
CA ALA A 142 1.74 -5.52 -13.40
C ALA A 142 0.34 -6.00 -13.02
N ARG A 143 0.24 -7.11 -12.29
CA ARG A 143 -1.07 -7.62 -11.81
C ARG A 143 -1.78 -6.64 -10.90
N LEU A 144 -1.07 -6.01 -9.96
CA LEU A 144 -1.66 -5.03 -9.04
C LEU A 144 -2.10 -3.76 -9.77
N THR A 145 -1.35 -3.29 -10.76
CA THR A 145 -1.71 -2.10 -11.54
C THR A 145 -2.87 -2.36 -12.49
N MET A 146 -2.97 -3.56 -13.06
CA MET A 146 -4.10 -3.94 -13.92
C MET A 146 -5.42 -4.06 -13.16
N HIS A 147 -5.40 -4.53 -11.90
CA HIS A 147 -6.58 -4.57 -11.05
C HIS A 147 -7.07 -3.17 -10.68
N ASN A 148 -6.15 -2.25 -10.39
CA ASN A 148 -6.49 -0.86 -10.09
C ASN A 148 -6.95 -0.08 -11.35
N GLY A 149 -6.52 -0.46 -12.54
CA GLY A 149 -6.92 0.17 -13.81
C GLY A 149 -8.33 -0.20 -14.28
N LYS A 150 -8.87 -1.33 -13.87
CA LYS A 150 -10.24 -1.74 -14.24
C LYS A 150 -11.32 -1.00 -13.45
N GLU A 151 -11.01 -0.48 -12.29
CA GLU A 151 -11.95 0.32 -11.51
C GLU A 151 -12.16 1.74 -12.04
N ASN A 152 -11.25 2.25 -12.89
CA ASN A 152 -11.34 3.61 -13.44
C ASN A 152 -12.02 3.71 -14.82
N PHE A 153 -12.44 2.59 -15.44
CA PHE A 153 -13.03 2.58 -16.78
C PHE A 153 -14.56 2.43 -16.81
N TYR A 154 -15.21 2.29 -15.65
CA TYR A 154 -16.68 2.27 -15.53
C TYR A 154 -17.13 3.32 -14.50
N GLY A 155 -16.99 4.54 -14.88
CA GLY A 155 -17.55 5.69 -14.19
C GLY A 155 -18.27 6.56 -15.17
#